data_0ac0e2cbfcdae53682ad14323eb1bc64
#
_entry.id   0ac0e2cbfcdae53682ad14323eb1bc64
#
_cell.length_a   1.000
_cell.length_b   1.000
_cell.length_c   1.000
_cell.angle_alpha   90.00
_cell.angle_beta   90.00
_cell.angle_gamma   90.00
#
_symmetry.space_group_name_H-M   'P 1'
#
loop_
_entity.id
_entity.type
_entity.pdbx_description
1 polymer ?
#
loop_
_entity_poly.entity_id
_entity_poly.type
_entity_poly.pdbx_seq_one_letter_code
_entity_poly.pdbx_strand_id
1 'polypeptide(L)'
;MTDPIVLGPVVGLERAQILGPCVLAHPGSGVPDKPLVLGAGVVIRAYAVLYQDVVIGDGTQIGHGALIRERNEVGPGCSIGSGAHLEPGNTIGARTRIHSSAFLVSATIGEDVFCGPHVVFTDDRYPPSPDYEVGAEGVIVRDRAALGAGAVLIAGVTIGEGALVGAGSVVTRSVAPGAVVAGNPARPLGERPRTAR
;
A
#
# COMPACT_ATOMS: atom_id res chain seq x y z
N MET A 1 10.63 -22.86 -15.09
CA MET A 1 9.90 -21.66 -14.59
C MET A 1 8.65 -21.55 -15.45
N THR A 2 7.48 -21.44 -14.85
CA THR A 2 6.24 -21.25 -15.62
C THR A 2 6.10 -19.76 -15.92
N ASP A 3 5.81 -19.43 -17.18
CA ASP A 3 5.61 -18.07 -17.62
C ASP A 3 4.41 -17.42 -16.90
N PRO A 4 4.38 -16.07 -16.79
CA PRO A 4 3.24 -15.37 -16.24
C PRO A 4 2.00 -15.56 -17.13
N ILE A 5 0.82 -15.57 -16.50
CA ILE A 5 -0.45 -15.49 -17.23
C ILE A 5 -0.74 -14.01 -17.46
N VAL A 6 -0.70 -13.56 -18.71
CA VAL A 6 -0.98 -12.18 -19.09
C VAL A 6 -2.39 -12.09 -19.68
N LEU A 7 -3.29 -11.35 -19.03
CA LEU A 7 -4.72 -11.29 -19.38
C LEU A 7 -5.10 -9.99 -20.10
N GLY A 8 -4.20 -9.02 -20.17
CA GLY A 8 -4.46 -7.73 -20.80
C GLY A 8 -3.17 -6.99 -21.16
N PRO A 9 -3.26 -5.73 -21.60
CA PRO A 9 -2.09 -4.98 -22.02
C PRO A 9 -1.11 -4.70 -20.86
N VAL A 10 0.18 -4.99 -21.10
CA VAL A 10 1.28 -4.71 -20.15
C VAL A 10 2.35 -3.90 -20.89
N VAL A 11 2.76 -2.78 -20.31
CA VAL A 11 3.86 -1.94 -20.77
C VAL A 11 5.06 -2.16 -19.86
N GLY A 12 6.26 -2.40 -20.42
CA GLY A 12 7.51 -2.56 -19.69
C GLY A 12 7.79 -3.98 -19.18
N LEU A 13 7.03 -4.97 -19.63
CA LEU A 13 7.22 -6.37 -19.23
C LEU A 13 8.63 -6.87 -19.54
N GLU A 14 9.22 -6.44 -20.65
CA GLU A 14 10.56 -6.78 -21.11
C GLU A 14 11.70 -6.28 -20.20
N ARG A 15 11.38 -5.32 -19.33
CA ARG A 15 12.32 -4.72 -18.35
C ARG A 15 12.10 -5.21 -16.92
N ALA A 16 11.08 -6.04 -16.69
CA ALA A 16 10.77 -6.60 -15.39
C ALA A 16 11.35 -8.00 -15.21
N GLN A 17 11.61 -8.38 -13.95
CA GLN A 17 12.01 -9.73 -13.57
C GLN A 17 10.82 -10.48 -12.99
N ILE A 18 10.35 -11.51 -13.68
CA ILE A 18 9.27 -12.37 -13.22
C ILE A 18 9.88 -13.63 -12.61
N LEU A 19 9.70 -13.82 -11.30
CA LEU A 19 10.32 -14.88 -10.52
C LEU A 19 9.34 -16.03 -10.18
N GLY A 20 8.52 -16.43 -11.16
CA GLY A 20 7.59 -17.57 -11.05
C GLY A 20 6.20 -17.25 -11.55
N PRO A 21 5.26 -18.21 -11.46
CA PRO A 21 3.91 -18.04 -11.97
C PRO A 21 3.20 -16.88 -11.28
N CYS A 22 2.63 -15.96 -12.05
CA CYS A 22 1.85 -14.82 -11.56
C CYS A 22 0.77 -14.47 -12.60
N VAL A 23 -0.18 -13.61 -12.24
CA VAL A 23 -1.21 -13.09 -13.15
C VAL A 23 -0.96 -11.59 -13.33
N LEU A 24 -0.83 -11.17 -14.59
CA LEU A 24 -0.57 -9.78 -14.96
C LEU A 24 -1.71 -9.22 -15.80
N ALA A 25 -2.02 -7.94 -15.57
CA ALA A 25 -3.07 -7.20 -16.24
C ALA A 25 -4.43 -7.90 -16.14
N HIS A 26 -4.79 -8.39 -14.94
CA HIS A 26 -6.10 -8.96 -14.68
C HIS A 26 -7.18 -7.88 -14.92
N PRO A 27 -8.23 -8.14 -15.72
CA PRO A 27 -9.28 -7.15 -15.92
C PRO A 27 -10.05 -6.88 -14.63
N GLY A 28 -10.17 -5.62 -14.25
CA GLY A 28 -10.99 -5.17 -13.13
C GLY A 28 -12.47 -5.03 -13.54
N SER A 29 -13.37 -5.01 -12.56
CA SER A 29 -14.79 -4.74 -12.82
C SER A 29 -15.03 -3.26 -13.08
N GLY A 30 -15.57 -2.91 -14.27
CA GLY A 30 -15.96 -1.53 -14.61
C GLY A 30 -14.77 -0.56 -14.82
N VAL A 31 -13.56 -1.08 -15.03
CA VAL A 31 -12.37 -0.27 -15.29
C VAL A 31 -12.16 -0.14 -16.80
N PRO A 32 -11.81 1.06 -17.31
CA PRO A 32 -11.38 1.22 -18.70
C PRO A 32 -10.20 0.29 -19.01
N ASP A 33 -10.05 -0.11 -20.26
CA ASP A 33 -8.95 -0.96 -20.75
C ASP A 33 -7.61 -0.18 -20.74
N LYS A 34 -7.12 0.09 -19.52
CA LYS A 34 -5.82 0.73 -19.28
C LYS A 34 -4.76 -0.32 -18.99
N PRO A 35 -3.53 -0.14 -19.48
CA PRO A 35 -2.47 -1.11 -19.28
C PRO A 35 -2.04 -1.22 -17.81
N LEU A 36 -1.48 -2.37 -17.45
CA LEU A 36 -0.51 -2.49 -16.36
C LEU A 36 0.81 -1.89 -16.85
N VAL A 37 1.37 -0.94 -16.11
CA VAL A 37 2.65 -0.30 -16.44
C VAL A 37 3.71 -0.73 -15.43
N LEU A 38 4.80 -1.32 -15.93
CA LEU A 38 5.93 -1.77 -15.13
C LEU A 38 7.17 -0.92 -15.46
N GLY A 39 7.76 -0.29 -14.45
CA GLY A 39 9.01 0.42 -14.54
C GLY A 39 10.21 -0.51 -14.76
N ALA A 40 11.37 0.07 -15.03
CA ALA A 40 12.61 -0.68 -15.23
C ALA A 40 13.05 -1.38 -13.94
N GLY A 41 13.47 -2.65 -14.04
CA GLY A 41 13.99 -3.41 -12.91
C GLY A 41 12.95 -3.79 -11.85
N VAL A 42 11.67 -3.71 -12.17
CA VAL A 42 10.60 -4.23 -11.29
C VAL A 42 10.77 -5.73 -11.12
N VAL A 43 10.64 -6.21 -9.89
CA VAL A 43 10.71 -7.65 -9.57
C VAL A 43 9.36 -8.13 -9.08
N ILE A 44 8.78 -9.15 -9.74
CA ILE A 44 7.49 -9.74 -9.36
C ILE A 44 7.71 -11.21 -8.97
N ARG A 45 7.38 -11.55 -7.73
CA ARG A 45 7.52 -12.90 -7.19
C ARG A 45 6.28 -13.74 -7.45
N ALA A 46 6.46 -15.05 -7.33
CA ALA A 46 5.44 -16.04 -7.64
C ALA A 46 4.09 -15.77 -6.94
N TYR A 47 3.02 -16.09 -7.66
CA TYR A 47 1.63 -16.01 -7.23
C TYR A 47 1.09 -14.59 -7.01
N ALA A 48 1.86 -13.55 -7.35
CA ALA A 48 1.34 -12.19 -7.35
C ALA A 48 0.26 -12.03 -8.44
N VAL A 49 -0.73 -11.20 -8.15
CA VAL A 49 -1.81 -10.84 -9.08
C VAL A 49 -1.84 -9.32 -9.20
N LEU A 50 -1.55 -8.79 -10.38
CA LEU A 50 -1.60 -7.37 -10.70
C LEU A 50 -2.71 -7.11 -11.72
N TYR A 51 -3.54 -6.13 -11.45
CA TYR A 51 -4.65 -5.75 -12.32
C TYR A 51 -4.22 -4.78 -13.42
N GLN A 52 -5.11 -4.53 -14.36
CA GLN A 52 -5.05 -3.39 -15.27
C GLN A 52 -5.18 -2.06 -14.50
N ASP A 53 -4.84 -0.94 -15.13
CA ASP A 53 -4.85 0.39 -14.49
C ASP A 53 -4.00 0.45 -13.20
N VAL A 54 -2.83 -0.22 -13.25
CA VAL A 54 -1.83 -0.21 -12.17
C VAL A 54 -0.51 0.30 -12.73
N VAL A 55 0.15 1.16 -11.97
CA VAL A 55 1.50 1.68 -12.30
C VAL A 55 2.47 1.26 -11.20
N ILE A 56 3.55 0.58 -11.57
CA ILE A 56 4.63 0.18 -10.67
C ILE A 56 5.92 0.88 -11.10
N GLY A 57 6.47 1.74 -10.24
CA GLY A 57 7.69 2.49 -10.47
C GLY A 57 8.96 1.63 -10.49
N ASP A 58 10.03 2.20 -11.05
CA ASP A 58 11.31 1.56 -11.28
C ASP A 58 11.89 0.91 -10.01
N GLY A 59 12.47 -0.28 -10.13
CA GLY A 59 13.14 -0.99 -9.06
C GLY A 59 12.25 -1.49 -7.92
N THR A 60 10.94 -1.34 -8.03
CA THR A 60 9.98 -1.79 -7.02
C THR A 60 9.87 -3.31 -7.00
N GLN A 61 9.74 -3.87 -5.80
CA GLN A 61 9.66 -5.31 -5.57
C GLN A 61 8.27 -5.71 -5.08
N ILE A 62 7.67 -6.69 -5.75
CA ILE A 62 6.37 -7.26 -5.42
C ILE A 62 6.56 -8.66 -4.81
N GLY A 63 6.08 -8.85 -3.60
CA GLY A 63 6.19 -10.08 -2.82
C GLY A 63 5.31 -11.22 -3.34
N HIS A 64 5.58 -12.43 -2.84
CA HIS A 64 4.79 -13.62 -3.18
C HIS A 64 3.32 -13.45 -2.80
N GLY A 65 2.41 -13.80 -3.72
CA GLY A 65 0.97 -13.76 -3.47
C GLY A 65 0.41 -12.37 -3.17
N ALA A 66 1.15 -11.30 -3.46
CA ALA A 66 0.61 -9.95 -3.33
C ALA A 66 -0.50 -9.73 -4.37
N LEU A 67 -1.60 -9.09 -3.94
CA LEU A 67 -2.70 -8.69 -4.80
C LEU A 67 -2.70 -7.17 -4.94
N ILE A 68 -2.59 -6.67 -6.16
CA ILE A 68 -2.63 -5.23 -6.46
C ILE A 68 -3.74 -5.00 -7.46
N ARG A 69 -4.85 -4.43 -6.98
CA ARG A 69 -6.02 -4.15 -7.78
C ARG A 69 -5.84 -2.86 -8.61
N GLU A 70 -6.84 -2.57 -9.41
CA GLU A 70 -6.89 -1.42 -10.32
C GLU A 70 -6.72 -0.06 -9.62
N ARG A 71 -6.31 0.97 -10.35
CA ARG A 71 -6.11 2.35 -9.87
C ARG A 71 -5.10 2.46 -8.72
N ASN A 72 -4.09 1.60 -8.71
CA ASN A 72 -2.97 1.71 -7.80
C ASN A 72 -1.75 2.30 -8.49
N GLU A 73 -1.14 3.31 -7.86
CA GLU A 73 0.12 3.90 -8.28
C GLU A 73 1.17 3.68 -7.19
N VAL A 74 2.21 2.91 -7.53
CA VAL A 74 3.32 2.59 -6.62
C VAL A 74 4.59 3.23 -7.14
N GLY A 75 5.18 4.13 -6.37
CA GLY A 75 6.41 4.85 -6.69
C GLY A 75 7.64 3.96 -6.83
N PRO A 76 8.77 4.53 -7.28
CA PRO A 76 10.01 3.78 -7.49
C PRO A 76 10.66 3.34 -6.17
N GLY A 77 11.39 2.21 -6.24
CA GLY A 77 12.17 1.68 -5.13
C GLY A 77 11.35 1.18 -3.95
N CYS A 78 10.05 0.96 -4.14
CA CYS A 78 9.16 0.45 -3.11
C CYS A 78 9.33 -1.06 -2.89
N SER A 79 8.83 -1.54 -1.76
CA SER A 79 8.70 -2.96 -1.46
C SER A 79 7.27 -3.26 -1.02
N ILE A 80 6.56 -4.08 -1.78
CA ILE A 80 5.23 -4.60 -1.45
C ILE A 80 5.42 -6.03 -0.95
N GLY A 81 5.10 -6.27 0.32
CA GLY A 81 5.36 -7.53 1.01
C GLY A 81 4.51 -8.69 0.52
N SER A 82 4.93 -9.90 0.88
CA SER A 82 4.19 -11.11 0.52
C SER A 82 2.77 -11.10 1.11
N GLY A 83 1.78 -11.46 0.29
CA GLY A 83 0.38 -11.48 0.69
C GLY A 83 -0.20 -10.09 1.04
N ALA A 84 0.50 -9.01 0.73
CA ALA A 84 -0.09 -7.67 0.87
C ALA A 84 -1.24 -7.50 -0.14
N HIS A 85 -2.30 -6.83 0.30
CA HIS A 85 -3.51 -6.63 -0.47
C HIS A 85 -3.75 -5.13 -0.64
N LEU A 86 -3.61 -4.66 -1.86
CA LEU A 86 -3.87 -3.28 -2.26
C LEU A 86 -5.20 -3.25 -3.02
N GLU A 87 -6.27 -2.85 -2.32
CA GLU A 87 -7.56 -2.53 -2.91
C GLU A 87 -7.45 -1.30 -3.83
N PRO A 88 -8.46 -0.96 -4.63
CA PRO A 88 -8.35 0.13 -5.58
C PRO A 88 -8.02 1.49 -4.95
N GLY A 89 -7.28 2.32 -5.71
CA GLY A 89 -7.15 3.75 -5.45
C GLY A 89 -6.05 4.15 -4.48
N ASN A 90 -5.01 3.33 -4.29
CA ASN A 90 -3.88 3.76 -3.48
C ASN A 90 -2.82 4.48 -4.33
N THR A 91 -2.25 5.54 -3.75
CA THR A 91 -1.03 6.21 -4.25
C THR A 91 0.06 6.06 -3.21
N ILE A 92 1.19 5.45 -3.59
CA ILE A 92 2.31 5.14 -2.70
C ILE A 92 3.57 5.83 -3.20
N GLY A 93 4.13 6.71 -2.40
CA GLY A 93 5.36 7.45 -2.70
C GLY A 93 6.61 6.56 -2.72
N ALA A 94 7.69 7.12 -3.26
CA ALA A 94 8.95 6.42 -3.50
C ALA A 94 9.56 5.81 -2.22
N ARG A 95 10.31 4.71 -2.35
CA ARG A 95 11.09 4.04 -1.29
C ARG A 95 10.26 3.58 -0.07
N THR A 96 8.95 3.58 -0.20
CA THR A 96 8.03 3.13 0.86
C THR A 96 8.02 1.60 0.95
N ARG A 97 7.93 1.10 2.18
CA ARG A 97 7.89 -0.34 2.48
C ARG A 97 6.54 -0.71 3.07
N ILE A 98 5.78 -1.47 2.30
CA ILE A 98 4.55 -2.13 2.75
C ILE A 98 4.91 -3.58 3.08
N HIS A 99 4.84 -3.96 4.34
CA HIS A 99 5.20 -5.31 4.76
C HIS A 99 4.10 -6.33 4.50
N SER A 100 4.44 -7.60 4.78
CA SER A 100 3.60 -8.76 4.47
C SER A 100 2.20 -8.65 5.09
N SER A 101 1.20 -9.09 4.33
CA SER A 101 -0.20 -9.15 4.74
C SER A 101 -0.81 -7.81 5.18
N ALA A 102 -0.22 -6.69 4.78
CA ALA A 102 -0.86 -5.39 4.96
C ALA A 102 -2.06 -5.26 4.02
N PHE A 103 -3.13 -4.62 4.49
CA PHE A 103 -4.34 -4.34 3.72
C PHE A 103 -4.51 -2.84 3.55
N LEU A 104 -4.56 -2.38 2.31
CA LEU A 104 -4.66 -0.96 1.96
C LEU A 104 -5.83 -0.73 1.02
N VAL A 105 -6.59 0.33 1.28
CA VAL A 105 -7.68 0.78 0.42
C VAL A 105 -7.68 2.31 0.37
N SER A 106 -7.75 2.87 -0.84
CA SER A 106 -7.90 4.33 -1.08
C SER A 106 -6.93 5.20 -0.27
N ALA A 107 -5.71 4.72 -0.05
CA ALA A 107 -4.73 5.38 0.78
C ALA A 107 -3.79 6.28 -0.04
N THR A 108 -3.44 7.44 0.52
CA THR A 108 -2.34 8.28 0.03
C THR A 108 -1.16 8.17 0.98
N ILE A 109 -0.08 7.55 0.53
CA ILE A 109 1.12 7.28 1.34
C ILE A 109 2.30 8.01 0.73
N GLY A 110 3.01 8.78 1.53
CA GLY A 110 4.19 9.55 1.15
C GLY A 110 5.43 8.69 0.87
N GLU A 111 6.58 9.35 0.79
CA GLU A 111 7.87 8.72 0.56
C GLU A 111 8.51 8.23 1.86
N ASP A 112 9.37 7.20 1.74
CA ASP A 112 10.15 6.64 2.86
C ASP A 112 9.29 6.17 4.05
N VAL A 113 8.02 5.86 3.82
CA VAL A 113 7.10 5.35 4.85
C VAL A 113 7.38 3.87 5.14
N PHE A 114 7.22 3.49 6.40
CA PHE A 114 7.27 2.11 6.84
C PHE A 114 5.89 1.66 7.32
N CYS A 115 5.28 0.72 6.63
CA CYS A 115 4.06 0.03 7.07
C CYS A 115 4.43 -1.39 7.51
N GLY A 116 4.34 -1.67 8.81
CA GLY A 116 4.62 -2.98 9.39
C GLY A 116 3.68 -4.07 8.88
N PRO A 117 3.98 -5.35 9.13
CA PRO A 117 3.13 -6.45 8.71
C PRO A 117 1.74 -6.34 9.34
N HIS A 118 0.71 -6.79 8.60
CA HIS A 118 -0.69 -6.79 9.03
C HIS A 118 -1.25 -5.40 9.39
N VAL A 119 -0.66 -4.32 8.90
CA VAL A 119 -1.28 -2.99 9.02
C VAL A 119 -2.54 -2.96 8.17
N VAL A 120 -3.61 -2.37 8.70
CA VAL A 120 -4.92 -2.29 8.04
C VAL A 120 -5.33 -0.83 7.88
N PHE A 121 -5.68 -0.46 6.66
CA PHE A 121 -6.29 0.82 6.33
C PHE A 121 -7.77 0.59 6.04
N THR A 122 -8.65 1.43 6.59
CA THR A 122 -10.08 1.40 6.28
C THR A 122 -10.48 2.66 5.52
N ASP A 123 -11.56 2.59 4.76
CA ASP A 123 -12.08 3.67 3.94
C ASP A 123 -13.57 3.99 4.20
N ASP A 124 -14.18 3.25 5.12
CA ASP A 124 -15.50 3.54 5.68
C ASP A 124 -15.39 3.64 7.20
N ARG A 125 -15.76 4.80 7.75
CA ARG A 125 -15.66 5.06 9.19
C ARG A 125 -16.74 4.36 10.00
N TYR A 126 -17.91 4.17 9.41
CA TYR A 126 -19.10 3.59 10.03
C TYR A 126 -19.78 2.55 9.14
N PRO A 127 -19.08 1.44 8.82
CA PRO A 127 -19.56 0.48 7.84
C PRO A 127 -20.79 -0.30 8.32
N PRO A 128 -21.75 -0.59 7.40
CA PRO A 128 -21.81 -0.11 6.04
C PRO A 128 -22.47 1.27 5.97
N SER A 129 -21.75 2.28 5.50
CA SER A 129 -22.34 3.60 5.30
C SER A 129 -23.32 3.58 4.11
N PRO A 130 -24.55 4.14 4.24
CA PRO A 130 -25.55 4.11 3.17
C PRO A 130 -25.08 4.78 1.87
N ASP A 131 -24.27 5.83 2.00
CA ASP A 131 -23.76 6.63 0.89
C ASP A 131 -22.27 6.36 0.64
N TYR A 132 -21.80 5.13 0.94
CA TYR A 132 -20.40 4.79 0.77
C TYR A 132 -19.96 4.85 -0.69
N GLU A 133 -18.97 5.70 -0.95
CA GLU A 133 -18.22 5.75 -2.21
C GLU A 133 -16.78 5.32 -1.98
N VAL A 134 -16.29 4.36 -2.76
CA VAL A 134 -14.89 3.90 -2.66
C VAL A 134 -13.95 5.09 -2.78
N GLY A 135 -13.18 5.36 -1.73
CA GLY A 135 -12.18 6.42 -1.71
C GLY A 135 -12.63 7.74 -1.08
N ALA A 136 -13.88 7.87 -0.66
CA ALA A 136 -14.40 9.11 -0.08
C ALA A 136 -13.65 9.54 1.20
N GLU A 137 -13.17 8.60 2.01
CA GLU A 137 -12.49 8.87 3.28
C GLU A 137 -11.15 8.11 3.39
N GLY A 138 -10.30 8.20 2.38
CA GLY A 138 -8.99 7.54 2.38
C GLY A 138 -8.07 7.99 3.53
N VAL A 139 -7.22 7.10 3.99
CA VAL A 139 -6.18 7.40 4.98
C VAL A 139 -5.00 8.09 4.30
N ILE A 140 -4.46 9.14 4.95
CA ILE A 140 -3.27 9.84 4.49
C ILE A 140 -2.10 9.54 5.44
N VAL A 141 -0.98 9.07 4.90
CA VAL A 141 0.27 8.88 5.64
C VAL A 141 1.34 9.75 5.00
N ARG A 142 1.88 10.68 5.76
CA ARG A 142 2.93 11.60 5.29
C ARG A 142 4.31 10.95 5.35
N ASP A 143 5.27 11.58 4.68
CA ASP A 143 6.64 11.09 4.50
C ASP A 143 7.29 10.65 5.81
N ARG A 144 8.14 9.62 5.73
CA ARG A 144 8.96 9.11 6.84
C ARG A 144 8.17 8.65 8.07
N ALA A 145 6.84 8.57 8.00
CA ALA A 145 6.04 7.99 9.07
C ALA A 145 6.28 6.48 9.18
N ALA A 146 6.08 5.95 10.37
CA ALA A 146 6.23 4.52 10.64
C ALA A 146 4.99 3.96 11.34
N LEU A 147 4.43 2.91 10.78
CA LEU A 147 3.27 2.20 11.30
C LEU A 147 3.72 0.84 11.83
N GLY A 148 3.56 0.61 13.13
CA GLY A 148 3.90 -0.66 13.76
C GLY A 148 3.02 -1.81 13.28
N ALA A 149 3.51 -3.04 13.43
CA ALA A 149 2.81 -4.25 13.03
C ALA A 149 1.39 -4.30 13.61
N GLY A 150 0.40 -4.69 12.80
CA GLY A 150 -0.98 -4.84 13.21
C GLY A 150 -1.71 -3.54 13.58
N ALA A 151 -1.15 -2.38 13.27
CA ALA A 151 -1.86 -1.12 13.48
C ALA A 151 -3.07 -1.00 12.54
N VAL A 152 -4.18 -0.50 13.06
CA VAL A 152 -5.41 -0.24 12.30
C VAL A 152 -5.64 1.26 12.21
N LEU A 153 -5.81 1.76 10.99
CA LEU A 153 -6.03 3.17 10.69
C LEU A 153 -7.48 3.34 10.23
N ILE A 154 -8.25 4.09 11.00
CA ILE A 154 -9.66 4.34 10.68
C ILE A 154 -9.75 5.38 9.57
N ALA A 155 -10.72 5.22 8.68
CA ALA A 155 -11.02 6.12 7.56
C ALA A 155 -10.93 7.61 7.93
N GLY A 156 -10.35 8.41 7.03
CA GLY A 156 -10.22 9.87 7.15
C GLY A 156 -9.10 10.35 8.08
N VAL A 157 -8.30 9.46 8.69
CA VAL A 157 -7.17 9.92 9.53
C VAL A 157 -5.96 10.31 8.70
N THR A 158 -5.22 11.29 9.20
CA THR A 158 -3.90 11.66 8.67
C THR A 158 -2.81 11.31 9.68
N ILE A 159 -1.79 10.58 9.25
CA ILE A 159 -0.56 10.35 10.02
C ILE A 159 0.47 11.37 9.56
N GLY A 160 0.89 12.24 10.47
CA GLY A 160 1.84 13.33 10.19
C GLY A 160 3.23 12.80 9.81
N GLU A 161 3.99 13.67 9.15
CA GLU A 161 5.36 13.40 8.72
C GLU A 161 6.24 12.92 9.88
N GLY A 162 6.97 11.83 9.69
CA GLY A 162 7.86 11.26 10.70
C GLY A 162 7.17 10.71 11.95
N ALA A 163 5.85 10.71 12.02
CA ALA A 163 5.13 10.15 13.18
C ALA A 163 5.36 8.63 13.32
N LEU A 164 5.21 8.13 14.54
CA LEU A 164 5.31 6.70 14.86
C LEU A 164 4.01 6.21 15.49
N VAL A 165 3.40 5.23 14.86
CA VAL A 165 2.27 4.47 15.41
C VAL A 165 2.78 3.15 15.97
N GLY A 166 2.54 2.92 17.25
CA GLY A 166 2.94 1.68 17.93
C GLY A 166 2.23 0.44 17.37
N ALA A 167 2.86 -0.73 17.49
CA ALA A 167 2.26 -1.98 17.05
C ALA A 167 0.93 -2.26 17.75
N GLY A 168 -0.04 -2.85 17.03
CA GLY A 168 -1.37 -3.19 17.54
C GLY A 168 -2.27 -1.99 17.87
N SER A 169 -1.89 -0.79 17.48
CA SER A 169 -2.65 0.42 17.79
C SER A 169 -3.87 0.59 16.88
N VAL A 170 -4.96 1.16 17.42
CA VAL A 170 -6.13 1.57 16.64
C VAL A 170 -6.18 3.10 16.58
N VAL A 171 -5.84 3.66 15.43
CA VAL A 171 -5.75 5.10 15.22
C VAL A 171 -7.11 5.63 14.76
N THR A 172 -7.81 6.32 15.66
CA THR A 172 -9.15 6.88 15.44
C THR A 172 -9.16 8.39 15.19
N ARG A 173 -8.00 9.05 15.31
CA ARG A 173 -7.81 10.50 15.11
C ARG A 173 -6.48 10.74 14.43
N SER A 174 -6.38 11.83 13.69
CA SER A 174 -5.11 12.23 13.05
C SER A 174 -3.98 12.43 14.05
N VAL A 175 -2.77 12.08 13.63
CA VAL A 175 -1.55 12.10 14.41
C VAL A 175 -0.67 13.24 13.92
N ALA A 176 -0.19 14.10 14.82
CA ALA A 176 0.67 15.23 14.49
C ALA A 176 2.05 14.77 13.96
N PRO A 177 2.73 15.59 13.15
CA PRO A 177 4.10 15.30 12.71
C PRO A 177 5.05 15.02 13.89
N GLY A 178 5.89 13.99 13.75
CA GLY A 178 6.86 13.57 14.75
C GLY A 178 6.30 12.95 16.02
N ALA A 179 4.98 12.92 16.19
CA ALA A 179 4.37 12.35 17.39
C ALA A 179 4.49 10.82 17.44
N VAL A 180 4.58 10.28 18.65
CA VAL A 180 4.45 8.85 18.93
C VAL A 180 3.10 8.59 19.57
N VAL A 181 2.34 7.67 18.97
CA VAL A 181 1.03 7.24 19.50
C VAL A 181 0.97 5.73 19.64
N ALA A 182 0.27 5.22 20.65
CA ALA A 182 0.01 3.78 20.78
C ALA A 182 -1.27 3.49 21.56
N GLY A 183 -1.75 2.25 21.44
CA GLY A 183 -2.90 1.72 22.18
C GLY A 183 -4.19 1.62 21.35
N ASN A 184 -5.26 1.16 21.99
CA ASN A 184 -6.61 1.06 21.43
C ASN A 184 -7.63 1.73 22.38
N PRO A 185 -8.16 2.90 22.00
CA PRO A 185 -7.72 3.74 20.90
C PRO A 185 -6.34 4.36 21.14
N ALA A 186 -5.60 4.64 20.07
CA ALA A 186 -4.25 5.22 20.16
C ALA A 186 -4.24 6.56 20.89
N ARG A 187 -3.26 6.75 21.77
CA ARG A 187 -3.03 7.98 22.54
C ARG A 187 -1.59 8.45 22.40
N PRO A 188 -1.32 9.76 22.48
CA PRO A 188 0.03 10.28 22.46
C PRO A 188 0.89 9.72 23.61
N LEU A 189 2.12 9.32 23.28
CA LEU A 189 3.15 8.90 24.23
C LEU A 189 4.32 9.90 24.31
N GLY A 190 4.35 10.88 23.42
CA GLY A 190 5.43 11.85 23.29
C GLY A 190 5.87 12.08 21.85
N GLU A 191 7.10 12.46 21.66
CA GLU A 191 7.73 12.67 20.36
C GLU A 191 8.70 11.53 20.02
N ARG A 192 8.86 11.26 18.72
CA ARG A 192 9.82 10.26 18.24
C ARG A 192 11.24 10.71 18.53
N PRO A 193 12.09 9.88 19.18
CA PRO A 193 13.50 10.22 19.38
C PRO A 193 14.19 10.47 18.04
N ARG A 194 14.94 11.57 17.91
CA ARG A 194 15.66 11.95 16.67
C ARG A 194 16.70 10.93 16.21
N THR A 195 17.13 10.02 17.07
CA THR A 195 18.13 8.98 16.82
C THR A 195 17.54 7.65 16.38
N ALA A 196 16.22 7.49 16.40
CA ALA A 196 15.57 6.28 15.90
C ALA A 196 15.52 6.31 14.35
N ARG A 197 16.53 5.71 13.72
CA ARG A 197 16.55 5.39 12.26
C ARG A 197 15.82 4.09 11.99
#